data_7a20242d42ffd2aae79738885745e77c
#
_entry.id   7a20242d42ffd2aae79738885745e77c
#
_cell.length_a   1.000
_cell.length_b   1.000
_cell.length_c   1.000
_cell.angle_alpha   90.00
_cell.angle_beta   90.00
_cell.angle_gamma   90.00
#
_symmetry.space_group_name_H-M   'P 1'
#
loop_
_entity.id
_entity.type
_entity.pdbx_description
1 polymer ?
#
loop_
_entity_poly.entity_id
_entity_poly.type
_entity_poly.pdbx_seq_one_letter_code
_entity_poly.pdbx_strand_id
1 'polypeptide(L)'
;MDKIKMTTPLVEMDGDEMTRILWQWIKEILICPYVDLKTEYYDLGLKKREETKDQITVDSANATLKYGVAVKCATITPNAARVEEYNLSEMWKSPNGTIRAILDGTVFRTPILVKGITPYIPTWTKPITENR
;
A
#
# COMPACT_ATOMS: atom_id res chain seq x y z
N MET A 1 22.07 11.32 17.21
CA MET A 1 20.72 11.89 17.43
C MET A 1 19.85 10.75 17.90
N ASP A 2 19.12 10.91 18.99
CA ASP A 2 18.23 9.85 19.45
C ASP A 2 17.08 9.64 18.47
N LYS A 3 16.77 8.39 18.13
CA LYS A 3 15.68 8.08 17.22
C LYS A 3 14.33 8.27 17.90
N ILE A 4 13.36 8.69 17.13
CA ILE A 4 11.96 8.76 17.56
C ILE A 4 11.47 7.33 17.81
N LYS A 5 10.97 7.06 19.01
CA LYS A 5 10.44 5.75 19.40
C LYS A 5 8.97 5.64 19.00
N MET A 6 8.63 4.57 18.33
CA MET A 6 7.23 4.25 18.00
C MET A 6 6.55 3.54 19.17
N THR A 7 5.33 3.96 19.47
CA THR A 7 4.47 3.32 20.49
C THR A 7 3.63 2.18 19.90
N THR A 8 3.23 2.32 18.63
CA THR A 8 2.42 1.35 17.90
C THR A 8 3.17 0.91 16.66
N PRO A 9 3.20 -0.38 16.32
CA PRO A 9 3.84 -0.84 15.09
C PRO A 9 3.07 -0.34 13.85
N LEU A 10 3.81 -0.08 12.78
CA LEU A 10 3.27 0.18 11.46
C LEU A 10 2.97 -1.16 10.78
N VAL A 11 1.74 -1.37 10.31
CA VAL A 11 1.45 -2.49 9.42
C VAL A 11 2.08 -2.22 8.07
N GLU A 12 3.04 -3.05 7.71
CA GLU A 12 3.82 -2.93 6.48
C GLU A 12 3.33 -3.98 5.47
N MET A 13 2.63 -3.52 4.44
CA MET A 13 2.15 -4.35 3.34
C MET A 13 3.07 -4.18 2.15
N ASP A 14 4.07 -5.04 2.03
CA ASP A 14 5.00 -5.01 0.91
C ASP A 14 4.32 -5.44 -0.40
N GLY A 15 4.89 -5.06 -1.51
CA GLY A 15 4.25 -5.22 -2.81
C GLY A 15 5.09 -6.00 -3.81
N ASP A 16 4.78 -5.77 -5.07
CA ASP A 16 5.45 -6.40 -6.20
C ASP A 16 6.43 -5.44 -6.89
N GLU A 17 7.37 -6.04 -7.61
CA GLU A 17 8.26 -5.38 -8.55
C GLU A 17 9.03 -4.18 -7.94
N MET A 18 9.09 -3.08 -8.66
CA MET A 18 9.83 -1.87 -8.31
C MET A 18 9.39 -1.23 -6.98
N THR A 19 8.12 -1.33 -6.60
CA THR A 19 7.63 -0.68 -5.37
C THR A 19 8.20 -1.29 -4.11
N ARG A 20 8.51 -2.57 -4.11
CA ARG A 20 9.21 -3.27 -3.02
C ARG A 20 10.59 -2.65 -2.78
N ILE A 21 11.36 -2.43 -3.84
CA ILE A 21 12.69 -1.85 -3.78
C ILE A 21 12.64 -0.38 -3.34
N LEU A 22 11.73 0.40 -3.91
CA LEU A 22 11.55 1.81 -3.55
C LEU A 22 11.15 1.97 -2.08
N TRP A 23 10.25 1.11 -1.59
CA TRP A 23 9.84 1.14 -0.18
C TRP A 23 11.00 0.78 0.76
N GLN A 24 11.81 -0.20 0.39
CA GLN A 24 13.02 -0.54 1.14
C GLN A 24 13.97 0.66 1.24
N TRP A 25 14.24 1.34 0.13
CA TRP A 25 15.08 2.55 0.15
C TRP A 25 14.49 3.68 1.00
N ILE A 26 13.18 3.87 0.93
CA ILE A 26 12.49 4.86 1.78
C ILE A 26 12.70 4.54 3.27
N LYS A 27 12.53 3.28 3.65
CA LYS A 27 12.80 2.86 5.04
C LYS A 27 14.25 3.12 5.43
N GLU A 28 15.21 2.65 4.65
CA GLU A 28 16.62 2.69 4.98
C GLU A 28 17.20 4.11 4.99
N ILE A 29 16.81 4.92 4.01
CA ILE A 29 17.43 6.23 3.79
C ILE A 29 16.67 7.35 4.50
N LEU A 30 15.34 7.30 4.52
CA LEU A 30 14.51 8.42 4.98
C LEU A 30 13.86 8.19 6.35
N ILE A 31 13.60 6.94 6.76
CA ILE A 31 12.86 6.65 7.99
C ILE A 31 13.79 6.13 9.08
N CYS A 32 14.46 5.02 8.86
CA CYS A 32 15.26 4.35 9.88
C CYS A 32 16.42 5.17 10.47
N PRO A 33 17.01 6.17 9.78
CA PRO A 33 17.98 7.04 10.42
C PRO A 33 17.40 7.88 11.56
N TYR A 34 16.11 8.20 11.52
CA TYR A 34 15.45 9.11 12.45
C TYR A 34 14.43 8.43 13.37
N VAL A 35 13.90 7.29 12.95
CA VAL A 35 12.83 6.56 13.66
C VAL A 35 13.29 5.16 14.01
N ASP A 36 13.01 4.73 15.25
CA ASP A 36 13.11 3.34 15.68
C ASP A 36 11.87 2.60 15.15
N LEU A 37 11.92 2.27 13.84
CA LEU A 37 10.78 1.75 13.10
C LEU A 37 10.45 0.33 13.57
N LYS A 38 9.20 0.15 14.02
CA LYS A 38 8.61 -1.15 14.34
C LYS A 38 7.54 -1.46 13.32
N THR A 39 7.63 -2.60 12.68
CA THR A 39 6.67 -3.03 11.66
C THR A 39 6.04 -4.37 12.00
N GLU A 40 4.77 -4.51 11.64
CA GLU A 40 4.07 -5.79 11.47
C GLU A 40 4.05 -6.07 9.97
N TYR A 41 4.90 -6.99 9.52
CA TYR A 41 5.22 -7.16 8.10
C TYR A 41 4.33 -8.21 7.41
N TYR A 42 3.76 -7.84 6.27
CA TYR A 42 2.98 -8.69 5.37
C TYR A 42 3.48 -8.57 3.94
N ASP A 43 3.93 -9.67 3.37
CA ASP A 43 4.33 -9.73 1.96
C ASP A 43 3.10 -9.96 1.07
N LEU A 44 2.62 -8.91 0.40
CA LEU A 44 1.49 -9.00 -0.54
C LEU A 44 1.95 -9.22 -1.99
N GLY A 45 3.18 -9.64 -2.21
CA GLY A 45 3.65 -10.06 -3.53
C GLY A 45 2.92 -11.30 -4.03
N LEU A 46 2.76 -11.43 -5.36
CA LEU A 46 1.98 -12.51 -5.99
C LEU A 46 2.38 -13.90 -5.51
N LYS A 47 3.67 -14.15 -5.35
CA LYS A 47 4.17 -15.46 -4.89
C LYS A 47 3.64 -15.81 -3.50
N LYS A 48 3.70 -14.86 -2.55
CA LYS A 48 3.24 -15.09 -1.18
C LYS A 48 1.73 -15.20 -1.10
N ARG A 49 1.03 -14.44 -1.91
CA ARG A 49 -0.44 -14.53 -2.04
C ARG A 49 -0.88 -15.87 -2.59
N GLU A 50 -0.17 -16.42 -3.60
CA GLU A 50 -0.39 -17.76 -4.12
C GLU A 50 -0.20 -18.83 -3.03
N GLU A 51 0.92 -18.77 -2.30
CA GLU A 51 1.23 -19.71 -1.21
C GLU A 51 0.16 -19.72 -0.12
N THR A 52 -0.41 -18.57 0.19
CA THR A 52 -1.41 -18.41 1.26
C THR A 52 -2.85 -18.39 0.77
N LYS A 53 -3.08 -18.62 -0.54
CA LYS A 53 -4.40 -18.48 -1.18
C LYS A 53 -5.06 -17.15 -0.83
N ASP A 54 -4.28 -16.09 -0.94
CA ASP A 54 -4.62 -14.69 -0.65
C ASP A 54 -5.03 -14.40 0.82
N GLN A 55 -4.90 -15.37 1.72
CA GLN A 55 -5.21 -15.16 3.15
C GLN A 55 -4.37 -14.04 3.76
N ILE A 56 -3.11 -13.89 3.34
CA ILE A 56 -2.21 -12.83 3.83
C ILE A 56 -2.77 -11.41 3.59
N THR A 57 -3.56 -11.21 2.52
CA THR A 57 -4.22 -9.93 2.26
C THR A 57 -5.28 -9.63 3.33
N VAL A 58 -6.05 -10.64 3.73
CA VAL A 58 -7.05 -10.53 4.80
C VAL A 58 -6.38 -10.29 6.15
N ASP A 59 -5.31 -11.01 6.44
CA ASP A 59 -4.56 -10.90 7.69
C ASP A 59 -3.95 -9.49 7.85
N SER A 60 -3.40 -8.93 6.77
CA SER A 60 -2.85 -7.58 6.76
C SER A 60 -3.92 -6.50 7.01
N ALA A 61 -5.13 -6.68 6.46
CA ALA A 61 -6.24 -5.79 6.71
C ALA A 61 -6.71 -5.84 8.16
N ASN A 62 -6.82 -7.04 8.74
CA ASN A 62 -7.19 -7.22 10.14
C ASN A 62 -6.12 -6.64 11.09
N ALA A 63 -4.84 -6.79 10.76
CA ALA A 63 -3.77 -6.13 11.50
C ALA A 63 -3.90 -4.60 11.43
N THR A 64 -4.31 -4.06 10.29
CA THR A 64 -4.56 -2.62 10.14
C THR A 64 -5.71 -2.14 11.02
N LEU A 65 -6.80 -2.90 11.12
CA LEU A 65 -7.87 -2.60 12.08
C LEU A 65 -7.36 -2.59 13.52
N LYS A 66 -6.48 -3.53 13.87
CA LYS A 66 -5.91 -3.66 15.21
C LYS A 66 -4.99 -2.50 15.57
N TYR A 67 -4.09 -2.11 14.67
CA TYR A 67 -3.05 -1.11 14.95
C TYR A 67 -3.38 0.30 14.49
N GLY A 68 -4.39 0.46 13.62
CA GLY A 68 -4.91 1.76 13.17
C GLY A 68 -4.06 2.48 12.13
N VAL A 69 -2.92 1.94 11.70
CA VAL A 69 -2.04 2.55 10.71
C VAL A 69 -1.35 1.50 9.86
N ALA A 70 -1.31 1.72 8.55
CA ALA A 70 -0.62 0.86 7.60
C ALA A 70 0.01 1.66 6.47
N VAL A 71 1.05 1.10 5.87
CA VAL A 71 1.57 1.49 4.57
C VAL A 71 1.44 0.31 3.62
N LYS A 72 0.96 0.56 2.42
CA LYS A 72 0.81 -0.46 1.39
C LYS A 72 1.56 -0.06 0.13
N CYS A 73 2.45 -0.94 -0.31
CA CYS A 73 3.08 -0.86 -1.62
C CYS A 73 2.12 -1.28 -2.73
N ALA A 74 2.44 -0.94 -3.96
CA ALA A 74 1.67 -1.40 -5.11
C ALA A 74 1.78 -2.92 -5.29
N THR A 75 0.67 -3.54 -5.63
CA THR A 75 0.55 -4.98 -5.84
C THR A 75 0.02 -5.27 -7.23
N ILE A 76 0.43 -6.37 -7.82
CA ILE A 76 -0.10 -6.85 -9.09
C ILE A 76 -1.51 -7.42 -8.86
N THR A 77 -2.46 -6.99 -9.68
CA THR A 77 -3.74 -7.70 -9.86
C THR A 77 -3.60 -8.56 -11.10
N PRO A 78 -3.50 -9.88 -10.96
CA PRO A 78 -3.20 -10.74 -12.10
C PRO A 78 -4.36 -10.76 -13.11
N ASN A 79 -4.00 -10.66 -14.39
CA ASN A 79 -4.86 -11.00 -15.51
C ASN A 79 -4.48 -12.41 -16.04
N ALA A 80 -5.14 -12.88 -17.08
CA ALA A 80 -4.88 -14.20 -17.64
C ALA A 80 -3.40 -14.44 -18.01
N ALA A 81 -2.73 -13.45 -18.60
CA ALA A 81 -1.31 -13.54 -18.95
C ALA A 81 -0.42 -13.66 -17.69
N ARG A 82 -0.73 -12.90 -16.64
CA ARG A 82 0.00 -12.97 -15.36
C ARG A 82 -0.25 -14.29 -14.61
N VAL A 83 -1.43 -14.88 -14.75
CA VAL A 83 -1.71 -16.21 -14.18
C VAL A 83 -0.77 -17.26 -14.78
N GLU A 84 -0.58 -17.22 -16.10
CA GLU A 84 0.36 -18.12 -16.79
C GLU A 84 1.82 -17.81 -16.45
N GLU A 85 2.23 -16.54 -16.52
CA GLU A 85 3.60 -16.07 -16.23
C GLU A 85 4.08 -16.47 -14.84
N TYR A 86 3.22 -16.31 -13.83
CA TYR A 86 3.54 -16.59 -12.42
C TYR A 86 3.09 -17.97 -11.95
N ASN A 87 2.53 -18.77 -12.86
CA ASN A 87 2.00 -20.10 -12.55
C ASN A 87 1.03 -20.11 -11.36
N LEU A 88 0.06 -19.20 -11.39
CA LEU A 88 -0.93 -19.06 -10.32
C LEU A 88 -2.05 -20.09 -10.47
N SER A 89 -2.59 -20.53 -9.35
CA SER A 89 -3.74 -21.48 -9.33
C SER A 89 -5.05 -20.80 -9.75
N GLU A 90 -5.15 -19.49 -9.53
CA GLU A 90 -6.31 -18.70 -9.97
C GLU A 90 -5.97 -17.22 -10.17
N MET A 91 -6.89 -16.49 -10.77
CA MET A 91 -6.78 -15.06 -10.96
C MET A 91 -7.21 -14.32 -9.68
N TRP A 92 -6.26 -14.11 -8.76
CA TRP A 92 -6.50 -13.48 -7.48
C TRP A 92 -7.12 -12.09 -7.61
N LYS A 93 -8.04 -11.77 -6.72
CA LYS A 93 -8.68 -10.44 -6.66
C LYS A 93 -7.67 -9.36 -6.31
N SER A 94 -8.03 -8.11 -6.60
CA SER A 94 -7.19 -6.97 -6.20
C SER A 94 -7.09 -6.87 -4.68
N PRO A 95 -5.88 -6.87 -4.10
CA PRO A 95 -5.69 -6.64 -2.67
C PRO A 95 -6.26 -5.30 -2.20
N ASN A 96 -6.23 -4.28 -3.06
CA ASN A 96 -6.83 -2.98 -2.75
C ASN A 96 -8.34 -3.10 -2.48
N GLY A 97 -9.05 -3.89 -3.27
CA GLY A 97 -10.49 -4.13 -3.08
C GLY A 97 -10.75 -4.88 -1.77
N THR A 98 -10.03 -5.97 -1.52
CA THR A 98 -10.17 -6.80 -0.32
C THR A 98 -9.88 -5.98 0.95
N ILE A 99 -8.76 -5.27 0.99
CA ILE A 99 -8.37 -4.46 2.16
C ILE A 99 -9.39 -3.36 2.42
N ARG A 100 -9.81 -2.61 1.38
CA ARG A 100 -10.79 -1.53 1.53
C ARG A 100 -12.14 -2.04 2.01
N ALA A 101 -12.58 -3.21 1.54
CA ALA A 101 -13.82 -3.83 1.99
C ALA A 101 -13.77 -4.22 3.47
N ILE A 102 -12.63 -4.72 3.95
CA ILE A 102 -12.45 -5.10 5.36
C ILE A 102 -12.33 -3.87 6.25
N LEU A 103 -11.59 -2.85 5.83
CA LEU A 103 -11.42 -1.62 6.60
C LEU A 103 -12.70 -0.78 6.66
N ASP A 104 -13.56 -0.93 5.66
CA ASP A 104 -14.79 -0.15 5.50
C ASP A 104 -14.54 1.38 5.45
N GLY A 105 -15.60 2.15 5.27
CA GLY A 105 -15.55 3.61 5.28
C GLY A 105 -15.38 4.27 3.91
N THR A 106 -15.27 5.59 3.96
CA THR A 106 -15.16 6.45 2.78
C THR A 106 -13.84 7.20 2.78
N VAL A 107 -13.13 7.18 1.66
CA VAL A 107 -11.88 7.92 1.50
C VAL A 107 -12.13 9.19 0.71
N PHE A 108 -11.87 10.33 1.35
CA PHE A 108 -11.87 11.63 0.70
C PHE A 108 -10.44 12.02 0.30
N ARG A 109 -10.29 12.46 -0.94
CA ARG A 109 -8.99 12.93 -1.45
C ARG A 109 -9.15 14.33 -2.00
N THR A 110 -8.25 15.22 -1.60
CA THR A 110 -8.13 16.57 -2.18
C THR A 110 -6.83 16.68 -2.98
N PRO A 111 -6.84 17.43 -4.10
CA PRO A 111 -5.60 17.69 -4.83
C PRO A 111 -4.57 18.38 -3.95
N ILE A 112 -3.32 17.95 -4.07
CA ILE A 112 -2.19 18.60 -3.41
C ILE A 112 -1.62 19.62 -4.42
N LEU A 113 -1.79 20.91 -4.12
CA LEU A 113 -1.27 21.98 -4.92
C LEU A 113 -0.05 22.58 -4.21
N VAL A 114 1.07 22.65 -4.90
CA VAL A 114 2.32 23.18 -4.36
C VAL A 114 2.44 24.65 -4.75
N LYS A 115 2.65 25.53 -3.75
CA LYS A 115 2.83 26.97 -3.99
C LYS A 115 4.03 27.22 -4.91
N GLY A 116 3.80 28.01 -5.97
CA GLY A 116 4.83 28.35 -6.96
C GLY A 116 4.98 27.33 -8.10
N ILE A 117 4.23 26.23 -8.07
CA ILE A 117 4.18 25.26 -9.19
C ILE A 117 2.83 25.38 -9.88
N THR A 118 2.85 25.66 -11.17
CA THR A 118 1.63 25.72 -11.98
C THR A 118 1.12 24.29 -12.21
N PRO A 119 -0.16 24.00 -11.93
CA PRO A 119 -0.75 22.70 -12.24
C PRO A 119 -0.66 22.39 -13.74
N TYR A 120 -0.61 21.10 -14.07
CA TYR A 120 -0.50 20.66 -15.47
C TYR A 120 -1.65 21.18 -16.34
N ILE A 121 -2.85 21.33 -15.76
CA ILE A 121 -4.02 21.93 -16.43
C ILE A 121 -4.39 23.23 -15.67
N PRO A 122 -3.82 24.38 -16.06
CA PRO A 122 -3.98 25.62 -15.30
C PRO A 122 -5.40 26.23 -15.40
N THR A 123 -6.20 25.78 -16.37
CA THR A 123 -7.58 26.25 -16.58
C THR A 123 -8.60 25.61 -15.63
N TRP A 124 -8.22 24.57 -14.90
CA TRP A 124 -9.10 23.96 -13.88
C TRP A 124 -9.05 24.78 -12.59
N THR A 125 -9.98 25.75 -12.50
CA THR A 125 -10.05 26.68 -11.38
C THR A 125 -11.14 26.37 -10.38
N LYS A 126 -11.97 25.35 -10.65
CA LYS A 126 -13.06 24.91 -9.77
C LYS A 126 -12.85 23.46 -9.35
N PRO A 127 -13.33 23.06 -8.17
CA PRO A 127 -13.32 21.67 -7.74
C PRO A 127 -14.04 20.77 -8.75
N ILE A 128 -13.45 19.61 -9.04
CA ILE A 128 -14.06 18.54 -9.81
C ILE A 128 -14.21 17.38 -8.84
N THR A 129 -15.45 16.93 -8.62
CA THR A 129 -15.75 15.81 -7.72
C THR A 129 -16.01 14.57 -8.57
N GLU A 130 -15.25 13.51 -8.29
CA GLU A 130 -15.42 12.20 -8.89
C GLU A 130 -15.80 11.20 -7.81
N ASN A 131 -16.89 10.46 -8.02
CA ASN A 131 -17.35 9.39 -7.18
C ASN A 131 -17.12 8.04 -7.87
N ARG A 132 -16.65 7.07 -7.11
CA ARG A 132 -16.39 5.73 -7.62
C ARG A 132 -16.92 4.66 -6.68
#